data_38d6ed17df81985b2e77ea1780b37ad9
#
_entry.id   38d6ed17df81985b2e77ea1780b37ad9
#
_cell.length_a   1.000
_cell.length_b   1.000
_cell.length_c   1.000
_cell.angle_alpha   90.00
_cell.angle_beta   90.00
_cell.angle_gamma   90.00
#
_symmetry.space_group_name_H-M   'P 1'
#
loop_
_entity.id
_entity.type
_entity.pdbx_description
1 polymer ?
#
loop_
_entity_poly.entity_id
_entity_poly.type
_entity_poly.pdbx_seq_one_letter_code
_entity_poly.pdbx_strand_id
1 'polypeptide(L)'
;MCVMTESLPLHLIKRDGAVRDFDAEKIVQAVVKAGLATQEFDAARAREIVQTYVLPRLMKHDAARTPTIEWVQDAVEHGLYEAGCFPTLRAYIVYRESRAKARDAKKSWVNVESSINEYLDRQDWRVHANANQGYSLGGLILNVAGKVVANYWLNFVYPPEVGRAHREADIHVHDLDMLSGYCAGWSLRTLLQEGLNGVAG
;
A
#
# COMPACT_ATOMS: atom_id res chain seq x y z
N MET A 1 -18.37 -25.17 4.15
CA MET A 1 -17.77 -26.21 3.28
C MET A 1 -17.12 -25.47 2.12
N CYS A 2 -15.81 -25.44 2.06
CA CYS A 2 -15.09 -24.72 0.99
C CYS A 2 -15.11 -25.60 -0.26
N VAL A 3 -15.70 -25.12 -1.34
CA VAL A 3 -15.70 -25.83 -2.63
C VAL A 3 -14.39 -25.51 -3.33
N MET A 4 -13.45 -26.44 -3.27
CA MET A 4 -12.19 -26.33 -4.02
C MET A 4 -12.45 -26.60 -5.49
N THR A 5 -11.99 -25.73 -6.37
CA THR A 5 -12.04 -25.93 -7.82
C THR A 5 -10.78 -26.62 -8.30
N GLU A 6 -10.89 -27.49 -9.30
CA GLU A 6 -9.74 -28.08 -10.01
C GLU A 6 -9.38 -27.30 -11.29
N SER A 7 -9.85 -26.07 -11.41
CA SER A 7 -9.58 -25.20 -12.56
C SER A 7 -8.81 -23.95 -12.12
N LEU A 8 -8.06 -23.37 -13.06
CA LEU A 8 -7.43 -22.07 -12.82
C LEU A 8 -8.49 -20.96 -12.63
N PRO A 9 -8.22 -19.95 -11.81
CA PRO A 9 -9.13 -18.82 -11.67
C PRO A 9 -9.30 -18.07 -13.00
N LEU A 10 -10.52 -17.61 -13.28
CA LEU A 10 -10.80 -16.79 -14.47
C LEU A 10 -10.34 -15.34 -14.27
N HIS A 11 -10.46 -14.85 -13.05
CA HIS A 11 -10.16 -13.47 -12.69
C HIS A 11 -9.29 -13.41 -11.44
N LEU A 12 -8.63 -12.28 -11.24
CA LEU A 12 -7.90 -11.96 -10.01
C LEU A 12 -8.09 -10.50 -9.63
N ILE A 13 -8.01 -10.23 -8.33
CA ILE A 13 -8.06 -8.89 -7.77
C ILE A 13 -6.63 -8.35 -7.69
N LYS A 14 -6.39 -7.23 -8.34
CA LYS A 14 -5.13 -6.49 -8.20
C LYS A 14 -5.13 -5.64 -6.92
N ARG A 15 -3.95 -5.12 -6.56
CA ARG A 15 -3.74 -4.30 -5.35
C ARG A 15 -4.53 -2.99 -5.30
N ASP A 16 -4.94 -2.50 -6.47
CA ASP A 16 -5.80 -1.33 -6.62
C ASP A 16 -7.30 -1.66 -6.52
N GLY A 17 -7.63 -2.91 -6.20
CA GLY A 17 -9.02 -3.42 -6.16
C GLY A 17 -9.57 -3.79 -7.53
N ALA A 18 -8.88 -3.49 -8.63
CA ALA A 18 -9.38 -3.79 -9.97
C ALA A 18 -9.37 -5.30 -10.25
N VAL A 19 -10.49 -5.81 -10.74
CA VAL A 19 -10.61 -7.19 -11.23
C VAL A 19 -10.04 -7.26 -12.66
N ARG A 20 -9.18 -8.26 -12.92
CA ARG A 20 -8.56 -8.50 -14.23
C ARG A 20 -8.59 -10.00 -14.54
N ASP A 21 -8.58 -10.31 -15.84
CA ASP A 21 -8.48 -11.69 -16.30
C ASP A 21 -7.16 -12.31 -15.85
N PHE A 22 -7.24 -13.56 -15.42
CA PHE A 22 -6.08 -14.35 -15.07
C PHE A 22 -5.31 -14.74 -16.33
N ASP A 23 -4.00 -14.59 -16.28
CA ASP A 23 -3.12 -14.90 -17.40
C ASP A 23 -1.88 -15.64 -16.87
N ALA A 24 -1.83 -16.95 -17.10
CA ALA A 24 -0.73 -17.81 -16.65
C ALA A 24 0.59 -17.46 -17.33
N GLU A 25 0.58 -16.95 -18.57
CA GLU A 25 1.81 -16.59 -19.28
C GLU A 25 2.55 -15.43 -18.59
N LYS A 26 1.83 -14.53 -17.92
CA LYS A 26 2.46 -13.48 -17.09
C LYS A 26 3.26 -14.04 -15.92
N ILE A 27 2.80 -15.16 -15.35
CA ILE A 27 3.54 -15.87 -14.30
C ILE A 27 4.81 -16.47 -14.89
N VAL A 28 4.70 -17.16 -16.03
CA VAL A 28 5.85 -17.73 -16.73
C VAL A 28 6.89 -16.64 -17.02
N GLN A 29 6.48 -15.53 -17.61
CA GLN A 29 7.38 -14.41 -17.91
C GLN A 29 8.06 -13.82 -16.66
N ALA A 30 7.35 -13.75 -15.54
CA ALA A 30 7.94 -13.27 -14.28
C ALA A 30 9.00 -14.23 -13.75
N VAL A 31 8.73 -15.55 -13.80
CA VAL A 31 9.68 -16.60 -13.38
C VAL A 31 10.89 -16.67 -14.32
N VAL A 32 10.67 -16.57 -15.65
CA VAL A 32 11.76 -16.48 -16.64
C VAL A 32 12.69 -15.31 -16.33
N LYS A 33 12.13 -14.11 -16.12
CA LYS A 33 12.95 -12.94 -15.79
C LYS A 33 13.76 -13.12 -14.52
N ALA A 34 13.17 -13.75 -13.50
CA ALA A 34 13.85 -14.01 -12.24
C ALA A 34 14.99 -15.04 -12.42
N GLY A 35 14.73 -16.16 -13.12
CA GLY A 35 15.74 -17.19 -13.38
C GLY A 35 16.91 -16.70 -14.23
N LEU A 36 16.63 -15.89 -15.25
CA LEU A 36 17.67 -15.27 -16.08
C LEU A 36 18.51 -14.26 -15.28
N ALA A 37 17.88 -13.47 -14.41
CA ALA A 37 18.59 -12.49 -13.57
C ALA A 37 19.56 -13.16 -12.57
N THR A 38 19.24 -14.36 -12.11
CA THR A 38 20.09 -15.15 -11.21
C THR A 38 21.00 -16.14 -11.95
N GLN A 39 20.83 -16.29 -13.26
CA GLN A 39 21.52 -17.27 -14.10
C GLN A 39 21.34 -18.73 -13.61
N GLU A 40 20.23 -19.02 -12.90
CA GLU A 40 19.98 -20.34 -12.32
C GLU A 40 19.30 -21.29 -13.31
N PHE A 41 18.43 -20.77 -14.17
CA PHE A 41 17.73 -21.56 -15.19
C PHE A 41 17.26 -20.70 -16.36
N ASP A 42 16.93 -21.37 -17.46
CA ASP A 42 16.44 -20.78 -18.71
C ASP A 42 14.90 -20.70 -18.78
N ALA A 43 14.38 -20.23 -19.91
CA ALA A 43 12.95 -20.10 -20.14
C ALA A 43 12.21 -21.45 -20.20
N ALA A 44 12.87 -22.52 -20.64
CA ALA A 44 12.26 -23.85 -20.70
C ALA A 44 12.04 -24.41 -19.28
N ARG A 45 13.05 -24.32 -18.44
CA ARG A 45 12.97 -24.74 -17.04
C ARG A 45 11.98 -23.85 -16.25
N ALA A 46 11.92 -22.56 -16.53
CA ALA A 46 10.92 -21.68 -15.92
C ALA A 46 9.47 -22.11 -16.21
N ARG A 47 9.18 -22.50 -17.46
CA ARG A 47 7.87 -23.04 -17.84
C ARG A 47 7.55 -24.34 -17.11
N GLU A 48 8.50 -25.24 -17.05
CA GLU A 48 8.35 -26.49 -16.34
C GLU A 48 8.05 -26.26 -14.84
N ILE A 49 8.77 -25.36 -14.19
CA ILE A 49 8.54 -24.99 -12.77
C ILE A 49 7.12 -24.46 -12.59
N VAL A 50 6.67 -23.54 -13.46
CA VAL A 50 5.32 -22.97 -13.36
C VAL A 50 4.27 -24.04 -13.57
N GLN A 51 4.43 -24.91 -14.57
CA GLN A 51 3.45 -25.96 -14.87
C GLN A 51 3.39 -27.03 -13.78
N THR A 52 4.53 -27.40 -13.22
CA THR A 52 4.63 -28.52 -12.27
C THR A 52 4.30 -28.10 -10.85
N TYR A 53 4.72 -26.92 -10.41
CA TYR A 53 4.63 -26.52 -9.00
C TYR A 53 3.70 -25.34 -8.74
N VAL A 54 3.53 -24.39 -9.68
CA VAL A 54 2.73 -23.19 -9.45
C VAL A 54 1.27 -23.38 -9.86
N LEU A 55 1.01 -23.81 -11.09
CA LEU A 55 -0.36 -23.93 -11.60
C LEU A 55 -1.23 -24.93 -10.82
N PRO A 56 -0.73 -26.13 -10.41
CA PRO A 56 -1.52 -27.06 -9.60
C PRO A 56 -1.91 -26.48 -8.23
N ARG A 57 -1.11 -25.56 -7.70
CA ARG A 57 -1.42 -24.85 -6.45
C ARG A 57 -2.50 -23.80 -6.67
N LEU A 58 -2.46 -23.10 -7.79
CA LEU A 58 -3.49 -22.13 -8.18
C LEU A 58 -4.82 -22.78 -8.56
N MET A 59 -4.83 -24.05 -8.96
CA MET A 59 -6.06 -24.80 -9.18
C MET A 59 -6.83 -25.09 -7.89
N LYS A 60 -6.16 -25.08 -6.73
CA LYS A 60 -6.76 -25.35 -5.41
C LYS A 60 -7.29 -24.06 -4.75
N HIS A 61 -7.90 -23.16 -5.51
CA HIS A 61 -8.49 -21.94 -4.96
C HIS A 61 -9.94 -22.16 -4.51
N ASP A 62 -10.40 -21.28 -3.63
CA ASP A 62 -11.81 -21.26 -3.22
C ASP A 62 -12.67 -20.65 -4.35
N ALA A 63 -13.57 -21.45 -4.92
CA ALA A 63 -14.48 -21.00 -5.99
C ALA A 63 -15.39 -19.83 -5.59
N ALA A 64 -15.64 -19.66 -4.29
CA ALA A 64 -16.51 -18.60 -3.79
C ALA A 64 -15.77 -17.23 -3.69
N ARG A 65 -14.45 -17.20 -3.88
CA ARG A 65 -13.63 -15.99 -3.72
C ARG A 65 -12.72 -15.77 -4.93
N THR A 66 -12.79 -14.59 -5.50
CA THR A 66 -11.80 -14.18 -6.51
C THR A 66 -10.43 -14.02 -5.83
N PRO A 67 -9.40 -14.77 -6.27
CA PRO A 67 -8.08 -14.71 -5.65
C PRO A 67 -7.39 -13.37 -5.89
N THR A 68 -6.48 -13.01 -4.99
CA THR A 68 -5.68 -11.79 -5.07
C THR A 68 -4.37 -12.03 -5.79
N ILE A 69 -3.74 -10.95 -6.28
CA ILE A 69 -2.42 -11.02 -6.90
C ILE A 69 -1.35 -11.48 -5.88
N GLU A 70 -1.52 -11.17 -4.60
CA GLU A 70 -0.63 -11.63 -3.52
C GLU A 70 -0.64 -13.14 -3.42
N TRP A 71 -1.82 -13.75 -3.43
CA TRP A 71 -1.94 -15.21 -3.41
C TRP A 71 -1.25 -15.89 -4.60
N VAL A 72 -1.34 -15.29 -5.79
CA VAL A 72 -0.59 -15.79 -6.97
C VAL A 72 0.91 -15.69 -6.75
N GLN A 73 1.40 -14.59 -6.18
CA GLN A 73 2.82 -14.41 -5.89
C GLN A 73 3.33 -15.39 -4.82
N ASP A 74 2.52 -15.65 -3.80
CA ASP A 74 2.84 -16.65 -2.79
C ASP A 74 2.93 -18.07 -3.39
N ALA A 75 2.04 -18.39 -4.35
CA ALA A 75 2.12 -19.65 -5.08
C ALA A 75 3.41 -19.78 -5.92
N VAL A 76 3.89 -18.67 -6.50
CA VAL A 76 5.18 -18.65 -7.23
C VAL A 76 6.36 -18.88 -6.28
N GLU A 77 6.37 -18.21 -5.12
CA GLU A 77 7.41 -18.40 -4.10
C GLU A 77 7.48 -19.86 -3.64
N HIS A 78 6.32 -20.45 -3.35
CA HIS A 78 6.27 -21.87 -3.00
C HIS A 78 6.73 -22.79 -4.14
N GLY A 79 6.33 -22.49 -5.38
CA GLY A 79 6.77 -23.29 -6.53
C GLY A 79 8.28 -23.24 -6.76
N LEU A 80 8.91 -22.08 -6.58
CA LEU A 80 10.36 -21.93 -6.65
C LEU A 80 11.07 -22.68 -5.51
N TYR A 81 10.45 -22.67 -4.31
CA TYR A 81 10.96 -23.43 -3.16
C TYR A 81 10.91 -24.94 -3.42
N GLU A 82 9.77 -25.47 -3.87
CA GLU A 82 9.58 -26.89 -4.18
C GLU A 82 10.47 -27.36 -5.33
N ALA A 83 10.76 -26.49 -6.29
CA ALA A 83 11.68 -26.74 -7.40
C ALA A 83 13.17 -26.68 -6.96
N GLY A 84 13.48 -26.28 -5.73
CA GLY A 84 14.83 -26.15 -5.21
C GLY A 84 15.61 -24.93 -5.75
N CYS A 85 14.92 -23.97 -6.37
CA CYS A 85 15.53 -22.79 -6.99
C CYS A 85 15.70 -21.65 -5.97
N PHE A 86 16.54 -21.85 -4.97
CA PHE A 86 16.71 -20.93 -3.83
C PHE A 86 17.31 -19.56 -4.19
N PRO A 87 18.34 -19.45 -5.05
CA PRO A 87 18.85 -18.16 -5.51
C PRO A 87 17.76 -17.31 -6.18
N THR A 88 16.99 -17.93 -7.08
CA THR A 88 15.88 -17.24 -7.79
C THR A 88 14.73 -16.89 -6.83
N LEU A 89 14.37 -17.77 -5.91
CA LEU A 89 13.39 -17.52 -4.87
C LEU A 89 13.75 -16.27 -4.05
N ARG A 90 14.99 -16.22 -3.56
CA ARG A 90 15.47 -15.06 -2.80
C ARG A 90 15.42 -13.77 -3.61
N ALA A 91 15.87 -13.81 -4.85
CA ALA A 91 15.81 -12.64 -5.74
C ALA A 91 14.38 -12.21 -6.01
N TYR A 92 13.46 -13.15 -6.19
CA TYR A 92 12.05 -12.89 -6.41
C TYR A 92 11.39 -12.20 -5.20
N ILE A 93 11.63 -12.68 -3.98
CA ILE A 93 11.12 -12.09 -2.74
C ILE A 93 11.65 -10.65 -2.57
N VAL A 94 12.96 -10.44 -2.72
CA VAL A 94 13.58 -9.11 -2.62
C VAL A 94 13.02 -8.15 -3.67
N TYR A 95 12.85 -8.61 -4.90
CA TYR A 95 12.25 -7.81 -5.97
C TYR A 95 10.79 -7.45 -5.65
N ARG A 96 9.98 -8.41 -5.18
CA ARG A 96 8.59 -8.20 -4.77
C ARG A 96 8.50 -7.13 -3.67
N GLU A 97 9.36 -7.22 -2.65
CA GLU A 97 9.43 -6.26 -1.56
C GLU A 97 9.87 -4.86 -2.04
N SER A 98 10.92 -4.79 -2.85
CA SER A 98 11.39 -3.51 -3.40
C SER A 98 10.33 -2.80 -4.24
N ARG A 99 9.54 -3.57 -5.01
CA ARG A 99 8.41 -3.04 -5.78
C ARG A 99 7.24 -2.63 -4.89
N ALA A 100 7.03 -3.29 -3.77
CA ALA A 100 6.04 -2.87 -2.78
C ALA A 100 6.44 -1.52 -2.16
N LYS A 101 7.67 -1.41 -1.66
CA LYS A 101 8.23 -0.15 -1.12
C LYS A 101 8.18 1.00 -2.14
N ALA A 102 8.55 0.74 -3.40
CA ALA A 102 8.49 1.76 -4.45
C ALA A 102 7.07 2.25 -4.75
N ARG A 103 6.07 1.35 -4.67
CA ARG A 103 4.66 1.75 -4.83
C ARG A 103 4.15 2.55 -3.64
N ASP A 104 4.52 2.14 -2.43
CA ASP A 104 4.13 2.84 -1.21
C ASP A 104 4.78 4.23 -1.16
N ALA A 105 6.05 4.33 -1.53
CA ALA A 105 6.71 5.62 -1.72
C ALA A 105 5.97 6.47 -2.76
N LYS A 106 5.57 5.90 -3.90
CA LYS A 106 4.84 6.63 -4.94
C LYS A 106 3.43 7.07 -4.50
N LYS A 107 2.75 6.27 -3.67
CA LYS A 107 1.46 6.66 -3.05
C LYS A 107 1.63 7.77 -2.02
N SER A 108 2.80 7.84 -1.39
CA SER A 108 3.13 8.86 -0.39
C SER A 108 3.52 10.21 -0.99
N TRP A 109 3.79 10.27 -2.29
CA TRP A 109 4.14 11.53 -2.94
C TRP A 109 2.88 12.39 -3.07
N VAL A 110 2.88 13.50 -2.37
CA VAL A 110 1.91 14.57 -2.60
C VAL A 110 2.13 15.06 -4.02
N ASN A 111 1.09 15.06 -4.84
CA ASN A 111 1.17 15.71 -6.13
C ASN A 111 1.19 17.23 -5.89
N VAL A 112 2.40 17.80 -5.88
CA VAL A 112 2.62 19.23 -5.60
C VAL A 112 1.88 20.10 -6.59
N GLU A 113 1.87 19.73 -7.87
CA GLU A 113 1.12 20.46 -8.91
C GLU A 113 -0.37 20.49 -8.60
N SER A 114 -0.98 19.34 -8.32
CA SER A 114 -2.37 19.24 -7.93
C SER A 114 -2.66 20.04 -6.66
N SER A 115 -1.77 19.97 -5.66
CA SER A 115 -1.96 20.69 -4.40
C SER A 115 -1.90 22.19 -4.56
N ILE A 116 -1.06 22.70 -5.46
CA ILE A 116 -0.98 24.13 -5.79
C ILE A 116 -2.22 24.55 -6.60
N ASN A 117 -2.56 23.77 -7.64
CA ASN A 117 -3.70 24.09 -8.51
C ASN A 117 -5.02 24.06 -7.74
N GLU A 118 -5.22 23.13 -6.83
CA GLU A 118 -6.39 23.09 -5.95
C GLU A 118 -6.53 24.36 -5.08
N TYR A 119 -5.40 24.92 -4.62
CA TYR A 119 -5.42 26.16 -3.87
C TYR A 119 -5.69 27.38 -4.76
N LEU A 120 -5.17 27.37 -5.98
CA LEU A 120 -5.36 28.43 -6.96
C LEU A 120 -6.76 28.37 -7.60
N ASP A 121 -7.32 27.17 -7.75
CA ASP A 121 -8.66 26.98 -8.28
C ASP A 121 -9.70 27.25 -7.18
N ARG A 122 -10.24 28.46 -7.20
CA ARG A 122 -11.22 28.95 -6.22
C ARG A 122 -12.54 28.18 -6.17
N GLN A 123 -12.71 27.18 -7.03
CA GLN A 123 -13.92 26.33 -7.07
C GLN A 123 -13.88 25.21 -6.02
N ASP A 124 -12.73 24.86 -5.45
CA ASP A 124 -12.68 23.85 -4.41
C ASP A 124 -13.11 24.42 -3.04
N TRP A 125 -14.27 24.00 -2.57
CA TRP A 125 -14.85 24.41 -1.28
C TRP A 125 -13.93 24.05 -0.08
N ARG A 126 -13.11 23.03 -0.19
CA ARG A 126 -12.17 22.60 0.86
C ARG A 126 -11.10 23.65 1.15
N VAL A 127 -10.75 24.43 0.16
CA VAL A 127 -9.83 25.57 0.31
C VAL A 127 -10.48 26.70 1.11
N HIS A 128 -11.80 26.78 1.11
CA HIS A 128 -12.59 27.80 1.79
C HIS A 128 -13.10 27.38 3.17
N ALA A 129 -12.95 26.12 3.57
CA ALA A 129 -13.50 25.60 4.83
C ALA A 129 -12.98 26.32 6.09
N ASN A 130 -11.78 26.93 6.04
CA ASN A 130 -11.22 27.78 7.09
C ASN A 130 -11.03 29.23 6.63
N ALA A 131 -11.81 29.69 5.69
CA ALA A 131 -11.52 30.84 4.89
C ALA A 131 -12.10 32.14 5.45
N ASN A 132 -11.55 32.63 6.51
CA ASN A 132 -11.41 34.06 6.70
C ASN A 132 -10.22 34.65 5.91
N GLN A 133 -9.62 33.86 5.01
CA GLN A 133 -8.42 34.24 4.27
C GLN A 133 -8.69 34.31 2.78
N GLY A 134 -8.62 35.50 2.24
CA GLY A 134 -8.47 35.69 0.81
C GLY A 134 -7.16 35.06 0.33
N TYR A 135 -7.01 34.89 -0.99
CA TYR A 135 -5.77 34.41 -1.61
C TYR A 135 -4.58 35.19 -1.05
N SER A 136 -3.63 34.45 -0.46
CA SER A 136 -2.38 35.00 0.05
C SER A 136 -1.25 34.00 -0.16
N LEU A 137 -0.03 34.51 -0.34
CA LEU A 137 1.17 33.69 -0.44
C LEU A 137 1.37 32.84 0.82
N GLY A 138 1.11 33.40 2.01
CA GLY A 138 1.16 32.66 3.27
C GLY A 138 0.15 31.52 3.33
N GLY A 139 -1.07 31.74 2.87
CA GLY A 139 -2.10 30.70 2.78
C GLY A 139 -1.73 29.58 1.83
N LEU A 140 -1.12 29.90 0.67
CA LEU A 140 -0.61 28.90 -0.27
C LEU A 140 0.49 28.05 0.37
N ILE A 141 1.46 28.67 1.02
CA ILE A 141 2.57 27.98 1.68
C ILE A 141 2.03 27.04 2.77
N LEU A 142 1.13 27.53 3.63
CA LEU A 142 0.54 26.72 4.70
C LEU A 142 -0.29 25.56 4.14
N ASN A 143 -1.06 25.75 3.08
CA ASN A 143 -1.85 24.70 2.45
C ASN A 143 -0.94 23.58 1.88
N VAL A 144 0.09 23.95 1.13
CA VAL A 144 1.03 22.99 0.54
C VAL A 144 1.83 22.26 1.64
N ALA A 145 2.36 23.00 2.62
CA ALA A 145 3.09 22.45 3.75
C ALA A 145 2.20 21.49 4.57
N GLY A 146 0.95 21.91 4.87
CA GLY A 146 -0.01 21.11 5.60
C GLY A 146 -0.32 19.78 4.90
N LYS A 147 -0.53 19.80 3.58
CA LYS A 147 -0.74 18.57 2.79
C LYS A 147 0.46 17.62 2.83
N VAL A 148 1.67 18.14 2.76
CA VAL A 148 2.90 17.33 2.86
C VAL A 148 3.00 16.68 4.24
N VAL A 149 2.78 17.46 5.31
CA VAL A 149 2.84 16.99 6.69
C VAL A 149 1.74 15.96 6.96
N ALA A 150 0.50 16.22 6.57
CA ALA A 150 -0.61 15.29 6.69
C ALA A 150 -0.32 13.95 5.98
N ASN A 151 0.23 14.03 4.77
CA ASN A 151 0.60 12.83 4.03
C ASN A 151 1.69 12.02 4.76
N TYR A 152 2.66 12.68 5.40
CA TYR A 152 3.67 12.02 6.21
C TYR A 152 3.04 11.29 7.41
N TRP A 153 2.19 11.95 8.19
CA TRP A 153 1.49 11.34 9.31
C TRP A 153 0.68 10.10 8.90
N LEU A 154 -0.14 10.22 7.86
CA LEU A 154 -1.08 9.18 7.45
C LEU A 154 -0.41 7.97 6.79
N ASN A 155 0.83 8.11 6.31
CA ASN A 155 1.51 7.01 5.61
C ASN A 155 2.71 6.43 6.35
N PHE A 156 3.31 7.17 7.30
CA PHE A 156 4.56 6.74 7.95
C PHE A 156 4.49 6.70 9.47
N VAL A 157 3.60 7.48 10.09
CA VAL A 157 3.52 7.59 11.54
C VAL A 157 2.36 6.77 12.10
N TYR A 158 1.17 6.95 11.54
CA TYR A 158 0.01 6.18 11.94
C TYR A 158 0.00 4.78 11.31
N PRO A 159 -0.63 3.79 11.96
CA PRO A 159 -0.91 2.50 11.36
C PRO A 159 -1.66 2.66 10.02
N PRO A 160 -1.41 1.79 9.02
CA PRO A 160 -2.04 1.90 7.70
C PRO A 160 -3.58 1.94 7.73
N GLU A 161 -4.19 1.30 8.73
CA GLU A 161 -5.63 1.27 8.93
C GLU A 161 -6.20 2.65 9.25
N VAL A 162 -5.48 3.42 10.09
CA VAL A 162 -5.86 4.80 10.45
C VAL A 162 -5.78 5.70 9.24
N GLY A 163 -4.67 5.62 8.49
CA GLY A 163 -4.49 6.38 7.26
C GLY A 163 -5.55 6.07 6.21
N ARG A 164 -5.96 4.80 6.09
CA ARG A 164 -7.03 4.38 5.20
C ARG A 164 -8.39 4.92 5.66
N ALA A 165 -8.77 4.69 6.91
CA ALA A 165 -10.04 5.13 7.48
C ALA A 165 -10.24 6.65 7.36
N HIS A 166 -9.16 7.44 7.56
CA HIS A 166 -9.19 8.89 7.34
C HIS A 166 -9.47 9.25 5.89
N ARG A 167 -8.83 8.57 4.92
CA ARG A 167 -9.02 8.84 3.48
C ARG A 167 -10.39 8.38 2.96
N GLU A 168 -10.95 7.34 3.55
CA GLU A 168 -12.29 6.80 3.23
C GLU A 168 -13.40 7.54 3.98
N ALA A 169 -13.04 8.53 4.79
CA ALA A 169 -13.94 9.34 5.62
C ALA A 169 -14.68 8.57 6.72
N ASP A 170 -14.18 7.40 7.13
CA ASP A 170 -14.69 6.65 8.27
C ASP A 170 -14.36 7.36 9.59
N ILE A 171 -13.20 8.00 9.65
CA ILE A 171 -12.75 8.84 10.78
C ILE A 171 -12.16 10.15 10.28
N HIS A 172 -12.13 11.15 11.12
CA HIS A 172 -11.42 12.40 10.88
C HIS A 172 -10.29 12.58 11.90
N VAL A 173 -9.04 12.58 11.42
CA VAL A 173 -7.88 12.99 12.20
C VAL A 173 -7.62 14.45 11.87
N HIS A 174 -7.77 15.32 12.88
CA HIS A 174 -7.56 16.76 12.70
C HIS A 174 -6.10 17.18 12.92
N ASP A 175 -5.75 18.39 12.54
CA ASP A 175 -4.44 19.02 12.78
C ASP A 175 -3.24 18.21 12.24
N LEU A 176 -3.47 17.51 11.16
CA LEU A 176 -2.42 16.74 10.48
C LEU A 176 -1.33 17.60 9.81
N ASP A 177 -1.54 18.91 9.75
CA ASP A 177 -0.58 19.89 9.24
C ASP A 177 0.53 20.22 10.25
N MET A 178 0.41 19.75 11.49
CA MET A 178 1.41 19.91 12.52
C MET A 178 2.33 18.69 12.67
N LEU A 179 3.63 18.91 12.81
CA LEU A 179 4.62 17.86 13.08
C LEU A 179 4.83 17.56 14.55
N SER A 180 3.95 18.02 15.41
CA SER A 180 4.01 17.78 16.86
C SER A 180 2.64 17.48 17.43
N GLY A 181 2.60 16.61 18.43
CA GLY A 181 1.40 16.45 19.26
C GLY A 181 1.31 17.62 20.23
N TYR A 182 0.32 18.49 20.02
CA TYR A 182 0.09 19.64 20.91
C TYR A 182 -1.13 19.44 21.83
N CYS A 183 -1.91 18.39 21.60
CA CYS A 183 -2.98 17.96 22.49
C CYS A 183 -2.52 16.78 23.32
N ALA A 184 -2.76 16.82 24.61
CA ALA A 184 -2.50 15.71 25.52
C ALA A 184 -3.78 15.30 26.23
N GLY A 185 -3.98 13.99 26.36
CA GLY A 185 -5.02 13.43 27.22
C GLY A 185 -4.48 13.32 28.65
N TRP A 186 -5.20 13.87 29.62
CA TRP A 186 -4.84 13.80 31.01
C TRP A 186 -5.81 12.90 31.78
N SER A 187 -5.26 12.05 32.65
CA SER A 187 -6.07 11.32 33.59
C SER A 187 -6.55 12.29 34.68
N LEU A 188 -7.87 12.40 34.86
CA LEU A 188 -8.43 13.20 35.92
C LEU A 188 -7.90 12.76 37.30
N ARG A 189 -7.69 11.46 37.48
CA ARG A 189 -7.10 10.91 38.72
C ARG A 189 -5.70 11.44 38.96
N THR A 190 -4.85 11.45 37.93
CA THR A 190 -3.47 11.98 38.02
C THR A 190 -3.49 13.47 38.32
N LEU A 191 -4.36 14.23 37.66
CA LEU A 191 -4.51 15.67 37.91
C LEU A 191 -4.94 15.98 39.34
N LEU A 192 -5.83 15.17 39.92
CA LEU A 192 -6.27 15.35 41.31
C LEU A 192 -5.19 14.94 42.32
N GLN A 193 -4.35 13.97 42.00
CA GLN A 193 -3.30 13.47 42.90
C GLN A 193 -2.01 14.28 42.83
N GLU A 194 -1.62 14.71 41.65
CA GLU A 194 -0.32 15.35 41.40
C GLU A 194 -0.42 16.87 41.26
N GLY A 195 -1.64 17.37 41.09
CA GLY A 195 -1.89 18.79 40.83
C GLY A 195 -1.50 19.20 39.42
N LEU A 196 -1.82 20.46 39.10
CA LEU A 196 -1.38 21.09 37.86
C LEU A 196 0.05 21.61 37.97
N ASN A 197 0.98 20.80 38.45
CA ASN A 197 2.40 21.15 38.44
C ASN A 197 2.80 21.29 36.99
N GLY A 198 3.07 22.52 36.58
CA GLY A 198 3.21 22.93 35.21
C GLY A 198 4.02 21.93 34.39
N VAL A 199 3.41 21.46 33.32
CA VAL A 199 4.12 20.72 32.32
C VAL A 199 5.10 21.72 31.71
N ALA A 200 6.35 21.58 32.11
CA ALA A 200 7.42 22.25 31.39
C ALA A 200 7.41 21.73 29.96
N GLY A 201 6.99 22.59 29.01
CA GLY A 201 7.07 22.33 27.60
C GLY A 201 8.51 22.30 27.12
#